data_c5542dca10ca8bed28d1f9ae4664ab9e
#
_entry.id   c5542dca10ca8bed28d1f9ae4664ab9e
#
_cell.length_a   1.000
_cell.length_b   1.000
_cell.length_c   1.000
_cell.angle_alpha   90.00
_cell.angle_beta   90.00
_cell.angle_gamma   90.00
#
_symmetry.space_group_name_H-M   'P 1'
#
loop_
_entity.id
_entity.type
_entity.pdbx_description
1 polymer ?
#
loop_
_entity_poly.entity_id
_entity_poly.type
_entity_poly.pdbx_seq_one_letter_code
_entity_poly.pdbx_strand_id
1 'polypeptide(L)'
;MTIVNHKYKFIFIKTQKTAGTSMEISLSKFCSNKDIISLIKPSDEILRKKLKFQGPTNYAYFNTNYLFNFIGLWIFLRNLIKFIPFSKKILKYNDKPVLEKFKLLAPWQKIKEHNTLENLKKKIPEYQFNNYYKFCIVRHPYDSMVSHYWWEVNKNAFDKNKSFFEFV
;
A
#
# COMPACT_ATOMS: atom_id res chain seq x y z
N MET A 1 -5.60 3.73 -2.92
CA MET A 1 -4.29 3.59 -3.53
C MET A 1 -4.38 3.89 -4.99
N THR A 2 -3.30 4.39 -5.58
CA THR A 2 -3.34 4.91 -6.95
C THR A 2 -2.03 4.54 -7.64
N ILE A 3 -2.14 4.13 -8.88
CA ILE A 3 -0.99 4.02 -9.78
C ILE A 3 -1.13 5.09 -10.85
N VAL A 4 -0.06 5.85 -11.08
CA VAL A 4 0.07 6.72 -12.26
C VAL A 4 1.19 6.16 -13.11
N ASN A 5 0.85 5.61 -14.27
CA ASN A 5 1.80 5.02 -15.19
C ASN A 5 2.07 5.97 -16.35
N HIS A 6 3.33 6.37 -16.52
CA HIS A 6 3.72 7.35 -17.53
C HIS A 6 3.94 6.74 -18.91
N LYS A 7 4.36 5.48 -18.96
CA LYS A 7 4.60 4.77 -20.22
C LYS A 7 3.29 4.51 -20.97
N TYR A 8 2.29 3.99 -20.27
CA TYR A 8 0.99 3.64 -20.84
C TYR A 8 -0.07 4.72 -20.65
N LYS A 9 0.30 5.84 -20.02
CA LYS A 9 -0.57 7.01 -19.80
C LYS A 9 -1.90 6.67 -19.14
N PHE A 10 -1.85 5.92 -18.03
CA PHE A 10 -3.05 5.61 -17.26
C PHE A 10 -2.93 6.00 -15.79
N ILE A 11 -4.08 6.21 -15.17
CA ILE A 11 -4.27 6.43 -13.74
C ILE A 11 -5.26 5.38 -13.24
N PHE A 12 -4.79 4.46 -12.42
CA PHE A 12 -5.63 3.51 -11.72
C PHE A 12 -6.02 4.06 -10.35
N ILE A 13 -7.33 4.14 -10.08
CA ILE A 13 -7.90 4.61 -8.81
C ILE A 13 -8.48 3.41 -8.08
N LYS A 14 -7.91 3.10 -6.93
CA LYS A 14 -8.37 1.99 -6.09
C LYS A 14 -9.60 2.38 -5.30
N THR A 15 -10.68 1.70 -5.54
CA THR A 15 -11.91 1.73 -4.75
C THR A 15 -11.86 0.69 -3.62
N GLN A 16 -12.72 0.86 -2.60
CA GLN A 16 -12.74 -0.04 -1.46
C GLN A 16 -13.46 -1.35 -1.82
N LYS A 17 -12.98 -2.48 -1.27
CA LYS A 17 -13.61 -3.82 -1.37
C LYS A 17 -13.83 -4.34 -2.80
N THR A 18 -13.03 -3.88 -3.76
CA THR A 18 -13.11 -4.23 -5.18
C THR A 18 -11.90 -5.04 -5.68
N ALA A 19 -11.24 -5.80 -4.81
CA ALA A 19 -9.97 -6.48 -5.12
C ALA A 19 -8.85 -5.55 -5.61
N GLY A 20 -8.92 -4.26 -5.27
CA GLY A 20 -8.00 -3.22 -5.74
C GLY A 20 -6.52 -3.51 -5.41
N THR A 21 -6.21 -4.21 -4.33
CA THR A 21 -4.82 -4.61 -3.99
C THR A 21 -4.26 -5.61 -4.98
N SER A 22 -5.04 -6.64 -5.33
CA SER A 22 -4.61 -7.64 -6.33
C SER A 22 -4.38 -7.01 -7.71
N MET A 23 -5.28 -6.12 -8.12
CA MET A 23 -5.14 -5.37 -9.36
C MET A 23 -3.89 -4.48 -9.34
N GLU A 24 -3.64 -3.81 -8.24
CA GLU A 24 -2.47 -2.95 -8.10
C GLU A 24 -1.16 -3.72 -8.16
N ILE A 25 -1.08 -4.88 -7.51
CA ILE A 25 0.08 -5.77 -7.65
C ILE A 25 0.25 -6.17 -9.11
N SER A 26 -0.81 -6.57 -9.79
CA SER A 26 -0.76 -6.97 -11.20
C SER A 26 -0.33 -5.82 -12.12
N LEU A 27 -0.87 -4.62 -11.91
CA LEU A 27 -0.50 -3.44 -12.69
C LEU A 27 0.95 -2.99 -12.45
N SER A 28 1.49 -3.23 -11.25
CA SER A 28 2.87 -2.87 -10.93
C SER A 28 3.92 -3.62 -11.78
N LYS A 29 3.53 -4.73 -12.43
CA LYS A 29 4.34 -5.42 -13.44
C LYS A 29 4.70 -4.52 -14.62
N PHE A 30 3.81 -3.60 -14.98
CA PHE A 30 3.97 -2.71 -16.13
C PHE A 30 4.53 -1.33 -15.74
N CYS A 31 4.88 -1.15 -14.48
CA CYS A 31 5.39 0.09 -13.96
C CYS A 31 6.92 0.13 -13.90
N SER A 32 7.44 1.34 -13.85
CA SER A 32 8.87 1.67 -13.72
C SER A 32 9.12 2.51 -12.46
N ASN A 33 10.38 2.81 -12.18
CA ASN A 33 10.76 3.70 -11.09
C ASN A 33 10.34 5.17 -11.29
N LYS A 34 9.92 5.55 -12.50
CA LYS A 34 9.42 6.89 -12.82
C LYS A 34 7.91 7.03 -12.55
N ASP A 35 7.21 5.91 -12.44
CA ASP A 35 5.77 5.88 -12.20
C ASP A 35 5.45 6.14 -10.73
N ILE A 36 4.22 6.55 -10.44
CA ILE A 36 3.77 6.75 -9.07
C ILE A 36 3.02 5.49 -8.64
N ILE A 37 3.57 4.79 -7.64
CA ILE A 37 3.00 3.57 -7.07
C ILE A 37 2.91 3.76 -5.57
N SER A 38 1.72 3.66 -5.01
CA SER A 38 1.56 3.78 -3.56
C SER A 38 1.98 2.52 -2.81
N LEU A 39 2.29 2.70 -1.53
CA LEU A 39 2.58 1.61 -0.60
C LEU A 39 1.31 0.82 -0.29
N ILE A 40 1.39 -0.50 -0.25
CA ILE A 40 0.33 -1.41 0.20
C ILE A 40 0.67 -2.02 1.56
N LYS A 41 -0.17 -2.97 2.02
CA LYS A 41 0.11 -3.67 3.27
C LYS A 41 1.43 -4.45 3.18
N PRO A 42 2.13 -4.65 4.29
CA PRO A 42 3.40 -5.35 4.33
C PRO A 42 3.40 -6.74 3.69
N SER A 43 2.36 -7.53 3.94
CA SER A 43 2.17 -8.87 3.33
C SER A 43 2.12 -8.80 1.81
N ASP A 44 1.43 -7.79 1.29
CA ASP A 44 1.19 -7.60 -0.13
C ASP A 44 2.44 -7.04 -0.83
N GLU A 45 3.23 -6.20 -0.12
CA GLU A 45 4.56 -5.76 -0.62
C GLU A 45 5.56 -6.92 -0.70
N ILE A 46 5.52 -7.85 0.24
CA ILE A 46 6.33 -9.07 0.18
C ILE A 46 5.95 -9.89 -1.06
N LEU A 47 4.65 -10.03 -1.34
CA LEU A 47 4.18 -10.72 -2.54
C LEU A 47 4.63 -10.00 -3.81
N ARG A 48 4.47 -8.66 -3.88
CA ARG A 48 4.92 -7.83 -5.01
C ARG A 48 6.42 -8.02 -5.28
N LYS A 49 7.23 -8.03 -4.22
CA LYS A 49 8.67 -8.26 -4.30
C LYS A 49 9.02 -9.67 -4.77
N LYS A 50 8.31 -10.71 -4.27
CA LYS A 50 8.50 -12.10 -4.72
C LYS A 50 8.21 -12.26 -6.21
N LEU A 51 7.23 -11.53 -6.73
CA LEU A 51 6.88 -11.51 -8.15
C LEU A 51 7.86 -10.67 -9.00
N LYS A 52 8.84 -10.02 -8.37
CA LYS A 52 9.80 -9.11 -9.02
C LYS A 52 9.14 -7.93 -9.75
N PHE A 53 7.99 -7.48 -9.25
CA PHE A 53 7.28 -6.32 -9.79
C PHE A 53 7.79 -5.03 -9.14
N GLN A 54 7.51 -3.89 -9.80
CA GLN A 54 7.95 -2.58 -9.31
C GLN A 54 7.35 -2.28 -7.93
N GLY A 55 8.20 -1.95 -6.98
CA GLY A 55 7.81 -1.53 -5.64
C GLY A 55 7.27 -0.09 -5.59
N PRO A 56 6.87 0.38 -4.41
CA PRO A 56 6.32 1.72 -4.22
C PRO A 56 7.35 2.80 -4.55
N THR A 57 6.91 3.87 -5.23
CA THR A 57 7.75 4.98 -5.70
C THR A 57 7.20 6.35 -5.29
N ASN A 58 6.11 6.38 -4.53
CA ASN A 58 5.31 7.57 -4.24
C ASN A 58 5.83 8.39 -3.03
N TYR A 59 7.13 8.63 -2.94
CA TYR A 59 7.72 9.39 -1.83
C TYR A 59 8.17 10.79 -2.31
N ALA A 60 7.63 11.84 -1.68
CA ALA A 60 7.77 13.23 -2.15
C ALA A 60 9.19 13.79 -2.04
N TYR A 61 10.05 13.24 -1.16
CA TYR A 61 11.31 13.86 -0.80
C TYR A 61 12.52 12.92 -0.72
N PHE A 62 12.34 11.62 -0.96
CA PHE A 62 13.46 10.67 -0.89
C PHE A 62 13.54 9.85 -2.16
N ASN A 63 14.72 9.83 -2.74
CA ASN A 63 15.06 8.83 -3.74
C ASN A 63 14.91 7.45 -3.07
N THR A 64 14.04 6.60 -3.60
CA THR A 64 13.70 5.29 -3.04
C THR A 64 14.95 4.44 -2.76
N ASN A 65 16.03 4.62 -3.52
CA ASN A 65 17.31 3.93 -3.30
C ASN A 65 17.95 4.29 -1.94
N TYR A 66 17.85 5.54 -1.50
CA TYR A 66 18.37 5.94 -0.18
C TYR A 66 17.51 5.36 0.96
N LEU A 67 16.21 5.29 0.77
CA LEU A 67 15.31 4.72 1.78
C LEU A 67 15.57 3.22 1.95
N PHE A 68 15.74 2.49 0.85
CA PHE A 68 16.10 1.06 0.90
C PHE A 68 17.47 0.84 1.52
N ASN A 69 18.45 1.69 1.24
CA ASN A 69 19.77 1.62 1.86
C ASN A 69 19.70 1.93 3.36
N PHE A 70 18.93 2.92 3.78
CA PHE A 70 18.74 3.27 5.19
C PHE A 70 18.05 2.14 5.96
N ILE A 71 17.07 1.51 5.35
CA ILE A 71 16.36 0.35 5.92
C ILE A 71 17.26 -0.88 5.92
N GLY A 72 18.04 -1.10 4.87
CA GLY A 72 19.06 -2.15 4.83
C GLY A 72 20.08 -2.00 5.95
N LEU A 73 20.58 -0.78 6.14
CA LEU A 73 21.49 -0.44 7.24
C LEU A 73 20.83 -0.64 8.60
N TRP A 74 19.57 -0.24 8.75
CA TRP A 74 18.83 -0.41 10.00
C TRP A 74 18.54 -1.88 10.32
N ILE A 75 18.22 -2.71 9.31
CA ILE A 75 18.07 -4.18 9.45
C ILE A 75 19.41 -4.79 9.86
N PHE A 76 20.50 -4.36 9.24
CA PHE A 76 21.85 -4.82 9.56
C PHE A 76 22.24 -4.47 11.00
N LEU A 77 22.04 -3.22 11.41
CA LEU A 77 22.27 -2.76 12.79
C LEU A 77 21.39 -3.51 13.80
N ARG A 78 20.13 -3.76 13.47
CA ARG A 78 19.22 -4.56 14.31
C ARG A 78 19.70 -6.00 14.48
N ASN A 79 20.23 -6.60 13.42
CA ASN A 79 20.78 -7.97 13.46
C ASN A 79 22.07 -8.01 14.28
N LEU A 80 22.93 -7.02 14.17
CA LEU A 80 24.13 -6.86 15.03
C LEU A 80 23.74 -6.75 16.51
N ILE A 81 22.73 -5.95 16.84
CA ILE A 81 22.22 -5.78 18.21
C ILE A 81 21.67 -7.10 18.79
N LYS A 82 21.14 -8.00 17.95
CA LYS A 82 20.66 -9.32 18.38
C LYS A 82 21.79 -10.24 18.91
N PHE A 83 23.03 -10.00 18.53
CA PHE A 83 24.20 -10.75 19.05
C PHE A 83 24.66 -10.27 20.43
N ILE A 84 24.15 -9.15 20.94
CA ILE A 84 24.47 -8.64 22.26
C ILE A 84 23.51 -9.30 23.29
N PRO A 85 23.99 -10.11 24.25
CA PRO A 85 23.12 -10.89 25.15
C PRO A 85 22.18 -10.03 26.03
N PHE A 86 22.48 -8.77 26.22
CA PHE A 86 21.64 -7.80 26.96
C PHE A 86 20.39 -7.35 26.21
N SER A 87 20.33 -7.57 24.90
CA SER A 87 19.26 -7.07 24.03
C SER A 87 17.97 -7.89 24.06
N LYS A 88 18.00 -9.13 24.59
CA LYS A 88 16.81 -10.00 24.63
C LYS A 88 15.65 -9.43 25.46
N LYS A 89 15.94 -8.58 26.43
CA LYS A 89 14.91 -7.91 27.27
C LYS A 89 14.32 -6.65 26.63
N ILE A 90 15.09 -5.99 25.77
CA ILE A 90 14.67 -4.76 25.06
C ILE A 90 13.94 -5.11 23.74
N LEU A 91 14.22 -6.29 23.18
CA LEU A 91 13.68 -6.76 21.89
C LEU A 91 12.39 -7.60 22.02
N LYS A 92 11.75 -7.64 23.20
CA LYS A 92 10.34 -8.08 23.33
C LYS A 92 9.37 -7.10 22.62
N TYR A 93 9.91 -6.22 21.77
CA TYR A 93 9.16 -5.39 20.87
C TYR A 93 8.84 -6.18 19.60
N ASN A 94 7.62 -6.73 19.60
CA ASN A 94 6.87 -7.31 18.49
C ASN A 94 7.64 -7.51 17.18
N ASP A 95 7.71 -8.75 16.74
CA ASP A 95 8.11 -9.18 15.39
C ASP A 95 7.18 -8.66 14.28
N LYS A 96 6.77 -7.40 14.39
CA LYS A 96 6.09 -6.72 13.28
C LYS A 96 7.09 -6.59 12.15
N PRO A 97 6.74 -7.10 10.96
CA PRO A 97 7.65 -7.08 9.81
C PRO A 97 8.18 -5.66 9.59
N VAL A 98 9.42 -5.57 9.14
CA VAL A 98 10.09 -4.30 8.82
C VAL A 98 9.20 -3.35 8.02
N LEU A 99 8.35 -3.89 7.17
CA LEU A 99 7.38 -3.17 6.35
C LEU A 99 6.24 -2.51 7.16
N GLU A 100 5.90 -2.95 8.38
CA GLU A 100 4.95 -2.19 9.22
C GLU A 100 5.54 -0.88 9.73
N LYS A 101 6.88 -0.83 9.89
CA LYS A 101 7.57 0.42 10.19
C LYS A 101 7.64 1.38 8.99
N PHE A 102 7.46 0.88 7.76
CA PHE A 102 7.22 1.74 6.59
C PHE A 102 5.94 2.57 6.73
N LYS A 103 4.95 2.12 7.49
CA LYS A 103 3.78 2.94 7.80
C LYS A 103 4.12 4.18 8.60
N LEU A 104 5.21 4.19 9.37
CA LEU A 104 5.73 5.40 10.01
C LEU A 104 6.22 6.42 8.98
N LEU A 105 6.59 5.97 7.78
CA LEU A 105 6.93 6.82 6.64
C LEU A 105 5.70 7.17 5.78
N ALA A 106 4.52 6.63 6.11
CA ALA A 106 3.27 6.95 5.43
C ALA A 106 2.91 8.45 5.40
N PRO A 107 3.27 9.29 6.39
CA PRO A 107 3.09 10.74 6.30
C PRO A 107 3.79 11.38 5.09
N TRP A 108 4.86 10.76 4.61
CA TRP A 108 5.67 11.23 3.48
C TRP A 108 5.15 10.82 2.11
N GLN A 109 4.08 10.02 2.05
CA GLN A 109 3.45 9.67 0.77
C GLN A 109 2.75 10.89 0.17
N LYS A 110 3.14 11.21 -1.06
CA LYS A 110 2.51 12.27 -1.84
C LYS A 110 1.03 11.95 -2.12
N ILE A 111 0.72 10.69 -2.37
CA ILE A 111 -0.63 10.19 -2.68
C ILE A 111 -0.96 9.06 -1.70
N LYS A 112 -2.01 9.24 -0.89
CA LYS A 112 -2.46 8.25 0.10
C LYS A 112 -3.35 7.17 -0.54
N GLU A 113 -3.56 6.07 0.20
CA GLU A 113 -4.60 5.09 -0.14
C GLU A 113 -5.99 5.76 -0.22
N HIS A 114 -6.82 5.29 -1.16
CA HIS A 114 -8.20 5.76 -1.32
C HIS A 114 -8.34 7.27 -1.54
N ASN A 115 -7.45 7.86 -2.32
CA ASN A 115 -7.61 9.25 -2.74
C ASN A 115 -8.83 9.39 -3.67
N THR A 116 -9.58 10.47 -3.46
CA THR A 116 -10.58 10.91 -4.43
C THR A 116 -9.90 11.46 -5.68
N LEU A 117 -10.66 11.49 -6.78
CA LEU A 117 -10.17 12.06 -8.04
C LEU A 117 -9.74 13.53 -7.89
N GLU A 118 -10.50 14.31 -7.11
CA GLU A 118 -10.17 15.70 -6.79
C GLU A 118 -8.83 15.84 -6.06
N ASN A 119 -8.62 15.01 -5.04
CA ASN A 119 -7.35 15.03 -4.30
C ASN A 119 -6.17 14.62 -5.19
N LEU A 120 -6.42 13.74 -6.14
CA LEU A 120 -5.41 13.34 -7.11
C LEU A 120 -5.09 14.47 -8.07
N LYS A 121 -6.10 15.18 -8.60
CA LYS A 121 -5.94 16.36 -9.46
C LYS A 121 -5.02 17.42 -8.86
N LYS A 122 -5.10 17.63 -7.54
CA LYS A 122 -4.26 18.60 -6.81
C LYS A 122 -2.79 18.13 -6.65
N LYS A 123 -2.50 16.86 -6.87
CA LYS A 123 -1.20 16.26 -6.53
C LYS A 123 -0.35 15.82 -7.70
N ILE A 124 -0.95 15.71 -8.87
CA ILE A 124 -0.26 15.36 -10.11
C ILE A 124 -0.33 16.54 -11.08
N PRO A 125 0.61 16.67 -12.02
CA PRO A 125 0.57 17.70 -13.04
C PRO A 125 -0.73 17.67 -13.84
N GLU A 126 -1.29 18.84 -14.12
CA GLU A 126 -2.55 19.00 -14.84
C GLU A 126 -2.55 18.29 -16.20
N TYR A 127 -1.44 18.38 -16.93
CA TYR A 127 -1.27 17.65 -18.18
C TYR A 127 -1.47 16.14 -18.01
N GLN A 128 -0.88 15.54 -16.99
CA GLN A 128 -1.03 14.11 -16.71
C GLN A 128 -2.47 13.78 -16.32
N PHE A 129 -3.08 14.62 -15.49
CA PHE A 129 -4.46 14.43 -15.09
C PHE A 129 -5.41 14.50 -16.28
N ASN A 130 -5.24 15.43 -17.19
CA ASN A 130 -6.15 15.63 -18.32
C ASN A 130 -5.96 14.56 -19.41
N ASN A 131 -4.72 14.16 -19.69
CA ASN A 131 -4.40 13.32 -20.85
C ASN A 131 -4.26 11.83 -20.54
N TYR A 132 -4.17 11.41 -19.28
CA TYR A 132 -4.06 10.01 -18.95
C TYR A 132 -5.45 9.38 -18.81
N TYR A 133 -5.58 8.14 -19.28
CA TYR A 133 -6.78 7.35 -19.12
C TYR A 133 -7.02 7.00 -17.64
N LYS A 134 -8.19 7.35 -17.10
CA LYS A 134 -8.53 7.13 -15.71
C LYS A 134 -9.52 5.97 -15.60
N PHE A 135 -9.23 5.03 -14.72
CA PHE A 135 -10.14 3.92 -14.46
C PHE A 135 -10.09 3.45 -13.02
N CYS A 136 -11.16 2.83 -12.59
CA CYS A 136 -11.28 2.12 -11.33
C CYS A 136 -11.97 0.78 -11.58
N ILE A 137 -11.96 -0.09 -10.58
CA ILE A 137 -12.73 -1.32 -10.60
C ILE A 137 -13.95 -1.12 -9.74
N VAL A 138 -15.08 -1.51 -10.27
CA VAL A 138 -16.34 -1.63 -9.53
C VAL A 138 -16.64 -3.10 -9.26
N ARG A 139 -17.35 -3.36 -8.21
CA ARG A 139 -17.85 -4.68 -7.83
C ARG A 139 -19.35 -4.59 -7.61
N HIS A 140 -20.03 -5.70 -7.84
CA HIS A 140 -21.47 -5.75 -7.57
C HIS A 140 -21.76 -5.30 -6.12
N PRO A 141 -22.75 -4.42 -5.89
CA PRO A 141 -22.98 -3.83 -4.56
C PRO A 141 -23.13 -4.88 -3.45
N TYR A 142 -23.92 -5.92 -3.68
CA TYR A 142 -24.12 -7.00 -2.69
C TYR A 142 -22.82 -7.72 -2.35
N ASP A 143 -22.00 -8.07 -3.35
CA ASP A 143 -20.71 -8.69 -3.12
C ASP A 143 -19.75 -7.77 -2.36
N SER A 144 -19.83 -6.48 -2.62
CA SER A 144 -19.04 -5.48 -1.90
C SER A 144 -19.44 -5.41 -0.43
N MET A 145 -20.73 -5.43 -0.13
CA MET A 145 -21.29 -5.44 1.23
C MET A 145 -20.89 -6.70 2.00
N VAL A 146 -21.06 -7.88 1.40
CA VAL A 146 -20.62 -9.16 2.00
C VAL A 146 -19.12 -9.14 2.30
N SER A 147 -18.32 -8.65 1.35
CA SER A 147 -16.88 -8.51 1.55
C SER A 147 -16.50 -7.50 2.64
N HIS A 148 -17.30 -6.47 2.83
CA HIS A 148 -17.11 -5.48 3.89
C HIS A 148 -17.47 -6.06 5.25
N TYR A 149 -18.60 -6.71 5.37
CA TYR A 149 -19.04 -7.41 6.58
C TYR A 149 -17.96 -8.36 7.11
N TRP A 150 -17.49 -9.31 6.29
CA TRP A 150 -16.46 -10.25 6.70
C TRP A 150 -15.13 -9.58 7.04
N TRP A 151 -14.80 -8.46 6.42
CA TRP A 151 -13.60 -7.73 6.76
C TRP A 151 -13.68 -7.05 8.13
N GLU A 152 -14.85 -6.49 8.49
CA GLU A 152 -15.09 -5.91 9.82
C GLU A 152 -15.13 -6.99 10.90
N VAL A 153 -15.79 -8.12 10.65
CA VAL A 153 -15.81 -9.28 11.55
C VAL A 153 -14.40 -9.79 11.81
N ASN A 154 -13.59 -9.95 10.77
CA ASN A 154 -12.22 -10.43 10.91
C ASN A 154 -11.27 -9.45 11.63
N LYS A 155 -11.62 -8.17 11.66
CA LYS A 155 -10.90 -7.15 12.44
C LYS A 155 -11.35 -7.04 13.89
N ASN A 156 -12.35 -7.78 14.30
CA ASN A 156 -13.08 -7.62 15.56
C ASN A 156 -13.66 -6.19 15.73
N ALA A 157 -13.91 -5.50 14.63
CA ALA A 157 -14.54 -4.18 14.62
C ALA A 157 -16.07 -4.29 14.62
N PHE A 158 -16.58 -5.47 14.32
CA PHE A 158 -18.01 -5.81 14.39
C PHE A 158 -18.18 -7.10 15.19
N ASP A 159 -19.24 -7.16 15.99
CA ASP A 159 -19.55 -8.34 16.83
C ASP A 159 -19.84 -9.55 15.94
N LYS A 160 -19.09 -10.64 16.14
CA LYS A 160 -19.24 -11.90 15.40
C LYS A 160 -20.58 -12.59 15.62
N ASN A 161 -21.28 -12.27 16.72
CA ASN A 161 -22.58 -12.84 17.04
C ASN A 161 -23.71 -12.11 16.32
N LYS A 162 -23.44 -10.95 15.72
CA LYS A 162 -24.42 -10.21 14.94
C LYS A 162 -24.50 -10.71 13.51
N SER A 163 -25.72 -10.78 13.01
CA SER A 163 -25.99 -11.23 11.64
C SER A 163 -25.55 -10.20 10.59
N PHE A 164 -25.44 -10.64 9.35
CA PHE A 164 -25.20 -9.74 8.22
C PHE A 164 -26.29 -8.67 8.08
N PHE A 165 -27.55 -9.01 8.40
CA PHE A 165 -28.67 -8.07 8.33
C PHE A 165 -28.59 -6.93 9.35
N GLU A 166 -27.91 -7.15 10.47
CA GLU A 166 -27.65 -6.09 11.46
C GLU A 166 -26.46 -5.19 11.09
N PHE A 167 -25.70 -5.60 10.08
CA PHE A 167 -24.57 -4.82 9.54
C PHE A 167 -25.00 -3.87 8.43
N VAL A 168 -26.02 -4.24 7.62
CA VAL A 168 -26.53 -3.47 6.49
C VAL A 168 -27.54 -2.44 6.94
#